data_ccd95aa654dede3df2772c7af922c7b1
#
_entry.id   ccd95aa654dede3df2772c7af922c7b1
#
_cell.length_a   1.000
_cell.length_b   1.000
_cell.length_c   1.000
_cell.angle_alpha   90.00
_cell.angle_beta   90.00
_cell.angle_gamma   90.00
#
_symmetry.space_group_name_H-M   'P 1'
#
loop_
_entity.id
_entity.type
_entity.pdbx_description
1 polymer ?
#
loop_
_entity_poly.entity_id
_entity_poly.type
_entity_poly.pdbx_seq_one_letter_code
_entity_poly.pdbx_strand_id
1 'polypeptide(L)'
;MHPKFILFITLLVCSLSNVIAQVQDDFTDGDFTNAPAWNGDAAKFEINATNQLHLNAPAVTDTAYISTPNTAINDIEWDFFYTMDFAPSSSNFLKVYLVSDQQNFKQPLNGYFLRMGTDGSNDAIELYLQQGTTETLLIHGIDGHVAASTNSVSVKVTRDGSGNWSVFSDITGGTNYSLEGSATDNTFSATNYFGFFCKYTSTRSTLFFFDNIYVDAPFVDNTPPQALQVTIISANQLDVHYSEPVDATTSENELNYSVNNGIGFPSSALIDGTDKSLVHLTFANNFQSAITNTISISNINDIAGNTLTLAALDFTFYQSQPSDVLINEIMADPSPVVGLPVAEFVELYNNSTTPVDLTGWEFSDASTTQTLSSFTLQPNSYLILCDDANAASLQANGNVLALASFPSLNNDGDDLSLKDASGNLINAVSYDLSWYQDGVK
;
A
#
# COMPACT_ATOMS: atom_id res chain seq x y z
N MET A 1 43.67 16.99 40.36
CA MET A 1 42.91 15.77 40.29
C MET A 1 41.48 16.10 39.95
N HIS A 2 41.05 15.88 38.74
CA HIS A 2 39.65 16.09 38.31
C HIS A 2 38.96 14.74 38.26
N PRO A 3 37.80 14.53 38.84
CA PRO A 3 37.07 13.29 38.75
C PRO A 3 36.43 13.19 37.35
N LYS A 4 36.73 12.11 36.63
CA LYS A 4 36.03 11.73 35.40
C LYS A 4 34.67 11.15 35.77
N PHE A 5 33.58 11.84 35.39
CA PHE A 5 32.25 11.29 35.42
C PHE A 5 32.12 10.32 34.24
N ILE A 6 31.95 9.03 34.53
CA ILE A 6 31.59 8.02 33.55
C ILE A 6 30.07 7.98 33.51
N LEU A 7 29.47 8.50 32.44
CA LEU A 7 28.04 8.38 32.17
C LEU A 7 27.74 6.96 31.64
N PHE A 8 27.14 6.13 32.48
CA PHE A 8 26.57 4.84 32.03
C PHE A 8 25.25 5.13 31.30
N ILE A 9 25.25 5.05 29.97
CA ILE A 9 24.03 5.00 29.17
C ILE A 9 23.54 3.56 29.21
N THR A 10 22.53 3.30 30.04
CA THR A 10 21.80 2.04 30.02
C THR A 10 20.91 2.04 28.80
N LEU A 11 21.35 1.32 27.76
CA LEU A 11 20.52 1.07 26.57
C LEU A 11 19.37 0.14 27.01
N LEU A 12 18.17 0.70 27.19
CA LEU A 12 16.94 -0.07 27.40
C LEU A 12 16.59 -0.69 26.04
N VAL A 13 17.05 -1.93 25.82
CA VAL A 13 16.57 -2.75 24.71
C VAL A 13 15.16 -3.17 25.06
N CYS A 14 14.18 -2.41 24.55
CA CYS A 14 12.79 -2.87 24.53
C CYS A 14 12.74 -4.06 23.55
N SER A 15 12.77 -5.26 24.07
CA SER A 15 12.47 -6.46 23.28
C SER A 15 10.98 -6.38 22.93
N LEU A 16 10.65 -5.97 21.70
CA LEU A 16 9.36 -6.24 21.10
C LEU A 16 9.26 -7.78 21.02
N SER A 17 8.60 -8.38 22.02
CA SER A 17 8.12 -9.74 21.88
C SER A 17 7.00 -9.69 20.85
N ASN A 18 7.29 -10.09 19.61
CA ASN A 18 6.24 -10.45 18.68
C ASN A 18 5.43 -11.56 19.38
N VAL A 19 4.21 -11.25 19.77
CA VAL A 19 3.25 -12.27 20.19
C VAL A 19 2.90 -13.01 18.91
N ILE A 20 3.50 -14.16 18.69
CA ILE A 20 3.16 -15.02 17.56
C ILE A 20 1.82 -15.64 17.90
N ALA A 21 0.82 -15.48 17.03
CA ALA A 21 -0.48 -16.13 17.14
C ALA A 21 -0.30 -17.64 17.33
N GLN A 22 -1.23 -18.29 18.06
CA GLN A 22 -1.12 -19.72 18.33
C GLN A 22 -1.20 -20.55 17.04
N VAL A 23 -2.04 -20.13 16.06
CA VAL A 23 -2.01 -20.61 14.69
C VAL A 23 -2.12 -19.40 13.78
N GLN A 24 -1.12 -19.20 12.94
CA GLN A 24 -1.16 -18.20 11.88
C GLN A 24 -0.51 -18.76 10.63
N ASP A 25 -1.23 -18.72 9.51
CA ASP A 25 -0.72 -19.21 8.24
C ASP A 25 -1.43 -18.52 7.09
N ASP A 26 -0.67 -17.84 6.23
CA ASP A 26 -1.10 -17.24 4.98
C ASP A 26 -0.48 -17.95 3.77
N PHE A 27 0.23 -19.06 4.03
CA PHE A 27 0.86 -19.93 3.04
C PHE A 27 1.79 -19.22 2.05
N THR A 28 2.20 -17.98 2.33
CA THR A 28 3.07 -17.20 1.42
C THR A 28 4.50 -17.73 1.37
N ASP A 29 4.92 -18.53 2.35
CA ASP A 29 6.19 -19.23 2.36
C ASP A 29 6.21 -20.48 1.45
N GLY A 30 5.04 -20.87 0.90
CA GLY A 30 4.87 -22.03 0.02
C GLY A 30 4.90 -23.39 0.74
N ASP A 31 4.75 -23.39 2.07
CA ASP A 31 4.82 -24.58 2.92
C ASP A 31 3.61 -24.67 3.86
N PHE A 32 3.19 -25.86 4.21
CA PHE A 32 2.20 -26.16 5.24
C PHE A 32 2.69 -27.25 6.20
N THR A 33 3.98 -27.58 6.17
CA THR A 33 4.58 -28.64 7.00
C THR A 33 5.34 -28.11 8.20
N ASN A 34 5.60 -26.78 8.24
CA ASN A 34 6.30 -26.10 9.32
C ASN A 34 5.61 -24.77 9.68
N ALA A 35 5.61 -24.42 10.94
CA ALA A 35 5.30 -23.12 11.51
C ALA A 35 4.02 -22.39 11.02
N PRO A 36 2.81 -23.02 11.08
CA PRO A 36 2.46 -24.23 11.81
C PRO A 36 2.55 -25.50 10.96
N ALA A 37 2.76 -26.63 11.61
CA ALA A 37 2.76 -27.92 10.92
C ALA A 37 1.33 -28.48 10.79
N TRP A 38 0.87 -28.62 9.56
CA TRP A 38 -0.42 -29.25 9.25
C TRP A 38 -0.25 -30.74 8.97
N ASN A 39 -1.09 -31.54 9.59
CA ASN A 39 -1.03 -32.99 9.55
C ASN A 39 -2.38 -33.61 9.19
N GLY A 40 -2.37 -34.81 8.63
CA GLY A 40 -3.58 -35.51 8.23
C GLY A 40 -3.43 -36.21 6.88
N ASP A 41 -4.37 -36.00 5.97
CA ASP A 41 -4.28 -36.50 4.59
C ASP A 41 -3.37 -35.59 3.73
N ALA A 42 -2.18 -35.20 4.23
CA ALA A 42 -1.28 -34.22 3.64
C ALA A 42 -0.98 -34.47 2.15
N ALA A 43 -0.93 -35.74 1.71
CA ALA A 43 -0.72 -36.10 0.30
C ALA A 43 -1.89 -35.69 -0.63
N LYS A 44 -3.02 -35.22 -0.08
CA LYS A 44 -4.18 -34.69 -0.81
C LYS A 44 -4.21 -33.17 -0.85
N PHE A 45 -3.23 -32.50 -0.25
CA PHE A 45 -3.16 -31.03 -0.20
C PHE A 45 -1.84 -30.55 -0.81
N GLU A 46 -1.86 -29.35 -1.33
CA GLU A 46 -0.69 -28.62 -1.85
C GLU A 46 -0.85 -27.13 -1.60
N ILE A 47 0.23 -26.36 -1.71
CA ILE A 47 0.16 -24.90 -1.86
C ILE A 47 0.08 -24.58 -3.34
N ASN A 48 -0.97 -23.88 -3.76
CA ASN A 48 -1.17 -23.52 -5.14
C ASN A 48 -0.31 -22.31 -5.57
N ALA A 49 -0.40 -21.93 -6.85
CA ALA A 49 0.37 -20.81 -7.40
C ALA A 49 -0.02 -19.42 -6.83
N THR A 50 -1.12 -19.32 -6.11
CA THR A 50 -1.60 -18.10 -5.43
C THR A 50 -1.37 -18.17 -3.92
N ASN A 51 -0.47 -19.07 -3.46
CA ASN A 51 -0.11 -19.27 -2.06
C ASN A 51 -1.28 -19.66 -1.14
N GLN A 52 -2.23 -20.46 -1.62
CA GLN A 52 -3.34 -20.96 -0.82
C GLN A 52 -3.17 -22.45 -0.55
N LEU A 53 -3.56 -22.92 0.62
CA LEU A 53 -3.71 -24.35 0.88
C LEU A 53 -4.87 -24.90 0.05
N HIS A 54 -4.58 -25.81 -0.86
CA HIS A 54 -5.49 -26.33 -1.86
C HIS A 54 -5.68 -27.84 -1.71
N LEU A 55 -6.94 -28.28 -1.66
CA LEU A 55 -7.24 -29.71 -1.77
C LEU A 55 -7.02 -30.16 -3.21
N ASN A 56 -6.00 -30.95 -3.47
CA ASN A 56 -5.66 -31.56 -4.76
C ASN A 56 -5.72 -33.09 -4.66
N ALA A 57 -6.92 -33.61 -4.42
CA ALA A 57 -7.16 -35.02 -4.21
C ALA A 57 -7.51 -35.76 -5.50
N PRO A 58 -7.28 -37.09 -5.59
CA PRO A 58 -7.74 -37.92 -6.71
C PRO A 58 -9.26 -37.74 -7.01
N ALA A 59 -9.63 -37.83 -8.27
CA ALA A 59 -11.01 -37.67 -8.74
C ALA A 59 -11.91 -38.87 -8.36
N VAL A 60 -12.09 -39.10 -7.07
CA VAL A 60 -12.96 -40.13 -6.48
C VAL A 60 -13.84 -39.48 -5.40
N THR A 61 -14.96 -40.10 -5.07
CA THR A 61 -15.78 -39.66 -3.92
C THR A 61 -15.11 -40.10 -2.63
N ASP A 62 -14.70 -39.14 -1.79
CA ASP A 62 -13.95 -39.42 -0.55
C ASP A 62 -14.06 -38.25 0.43
N THR A 63 -13.26 -38.32 1.47
CA THR A 63 -13.03 -37.25 2.45
C THR A 63 -11.54 -36.98 2.61
N ALA A 64 -11.21 -35.74 2.93
CA ALA A 64 -9.85 -35.36 3.33
C ALA A 64 -9.92 -34.44 4.56
N TYR A 65 -8.92 -34.53 5.43
CA TYR A 65 -8.75 -33.59 6.53
C TYR A 65 -7.29 -33.18 6.66
N ILE A 66 -7.11 -31.99 7.23
CA ILE A 66 -5.83 -31.48 7.64
C ILE A 66 -6.01 -30.69 8.95
N SER A 67 -5.11 -30.84 9.88
CA SER A 67 -5.21 -30.26 11.23
C SER A 67 -3.86 -29.81 11.75
N THR A 68 -3.87 -28.80 12.60
CA THR A 68 -2.70 -28.29 13.32
C THR A 68 -3.00 -28.24 14.82
N PRO A 69 -1.97 -28.36 15.69
CA PRO A 69 -2.16 -28.20 17.14
C PRO A 69 -2.71 -26.80 17.48
N ASN A 70 -3.70 -26.78 18.37
CA ASN A 70 -4.29 -25.57 18.92
C ASN A 70 -4.77 -25.85 20.34
N THR A 71 -4.36 -25.03 21.32
CA THR A 71 -4.79 -25.16 22.72
C THR A 71 -5.65 -24.02 23.22
N ALA A 72 -5.85 -22.96 22.40
CA ALA A 72 -6.66 -21.82 22.76
C ALA A 72 -8.14 -22.07 22.44
N ILE A 73 -9.02 -21.73 23.38
CA ILE A 73 -10.46 -21.95 23.27
C ILE A 73 -11.29 -20.81 23.88
N ASN A 74 -10.77 -20.04 24.82
CA ASN A 74 -11.47 -18.97 25.52
C ASN A 74 -10.83 -17.62 25.26
N ASP A 75 -11.65 -16.58 25.15
CA ASP A 75 -11.22 -15.21 24.84
C ASP A 75 -10.36 -15.15 23.58
N ILE A 76 -10.86 -15.76 22.51
CA ILE A 76 -10.12 -16.06 21.29
C ILE A 76 -11.02 -15.80 20.08
N GLU A 77 -10.38 -15.49 18.95
CA GLU A 77 -10.99 -15.52 17.63
C GLU A 77 -10.32 -16.53 16.71
N TRP A 78 -11.10 -17.10 15.82
CA TRP A 78 -10.70 -17.85 14.66
C TRP A 78 -11.07 -16.99 13.45
N ASP A 79 -10.09 -16.60 12.66
CA ASP A 79 -10.29 -15.88 11.42
C ASP A 79 -9.67 -16.70 10.28
N PHE A 80 -10.39 -16.88 9.19
CA PHE A 80 -9.91 -17.64 8.04
C PHE A 80 -10.70 -17.32 6.79
N PHE A 81 -10.03 -17.44 5.65
CA PHE A 81 -10.63 -17.39 4.33
C PHE A 81 -10.76 -18.78 3.74
N TYR A 82 -11.86 -19.06 3.05
CA TYR A 82 -11.99 -20.26 2.23
C TYR A 82 -12.68 -19.97 0.89
N THR A 83 -12.37 -20.79 -0.12
CA THR A 83 -13.15 -20.88 -1.35
C THR A 83 -13.63 -22.30 -1.55
N MET A 84 -14.93 -22.45 -1.82
CA MET A 84 -15.52 -23.63 -2.46
C MET A 84 -16.00 -23.21 -3.85
N ASP A 85 -15.33 -23.67 -4.90
CA ASP A 85 -15.66 -23.36 -6.30
C ASP A 85 -16.81 -24.24 -6.82
N PHE A 86 -17.85 -24.36 -6.00
CA PHE A 86 -19.09 -25.08 -6.27
C PHE A 86 -20.17 -24.69 -5.27
N ALA A 87 -21.45 -24.93 -5.61
CA ALA A 87 -22.56 -24.88 -4.64
C ALA A 87 -22.45 -26.09 -3.68
N PRO A 88 -22.38 -25.88 -2.36
CA PRO A 88 -22.28 -26.96 -1.39
C PRO A 88 -23.53 -27.87 -1.38
N SER A 89 -23.43 -29.02 -0.72
CA SER A 89 -24.52 -29.98 -0.55
C SER A 89 -24.17 -30.99 0.54
N SER A 90 -25.12 -31.86 0.93
CA SER A 90 -24.83 -32.96 1.85
C SER A 90 -23.76 -33.96 1.36
N SER A 91 -23.45 -33.98 0.05
CA SER A 91 -22.39 -34.79 -0.54
C SER A 91 -21.07 -34.06 -0.77
N ASN A 92 -21.08 -32.74 -0.77
CA ASN A 92 -19.94 -31.86 -0.97
C ASN A 92 -20.02 -30.70 0.00
N PHE A 93 -19.24 -30.76 1.08
CA PHE A 93 -19.26 -29.75 2.13
C PHE A 93 -17.89 -29.58 2.81
N LEU A 94 -17.76 -28.48 3.48
CA LEU A 94 -16.64 -28.15 4.35
C LEU A 94 -17.08 -28.20 5.81
N LYS A 95 -16.28 -28.82 6.68
CA LYS A 95 -16.27 -28.55 8.13
C LYS A 95 -14.98 -27.89 8.53
N VAL A 96 -15.06 -26.85 9.36
CA VAL A 96 -13.90 -26.22 10.01
C VAL A 96 -13.99 -26.53 11.50
N TYR A 97 -13.15 -27.41 11.99
CA TYR A 97 -13.07 -27.73 13.40
C TYR A 97 -12.33 -26.62 14.15
N LEU A 98 -13.09 -25.82 14.87
CA LEU A 98 -12.57 -24.73 15.73
C LEU A 98 -11.95 -25.32 16.99
N VAL A 99 -12.56 -26.38 17.49
CA VAL A 99 -12.20 -27.11 18.70
C VAL A 99 -12.28 -28.60 18.43
N SER A 100 -11.21 -29.35 18.74
CA SER A 100 -11.21 -30.82 18.67
C SER A 100 -10.27 -31.43 19.68
N ASP A 101 -10.70 -32.52 20.34
CA ASP A 101 -9.88 -33.35 21.20
C ASP A 101 -9.05 -34.37 20.41
N GLN A 102 -9.35 -34.56 19.10
CA GLN A 102 -8.69 -35.54 18.23
C GLN A 102 -8.05 -34.85 17.02
N GLN A 103 -6.87 -35.33 16.62
CA GLN A 103 -6.19 -34.91 15.40
C GLN A 103 -6.92 -35.37 14.13
N ASN A 104 -7.46 -36.60 14.16
CA ASN A 104 -8.11 -37.22 13.02
C ASN A 104 -9.62 -36.92 13.01
N PHE A 105 -10.05 -35.99 12.18
CA PHE A 105 -11.46 -35.56 12.07
C PHE A 105 -12.37 -36.60 11.40
N LYS A 106 -11.84 -37.73 10.95
CA LYS A 106 -12.64 -38.85 10.43
C LYS A 106 -13.08 -39.83 11.54
N GLN A 107 -12.60 -39.63 12.76
CA GLN A 107 -12.93 -40.45 13.92
C GLN A 107 -14.00 -39.74 14.79
N PRO A 108 -14.70 -40.49 15.66
CA PRO A 108 -15.51 -39.89 16.72
C PRO A 108 -14.66 -38.93 17.55
N LEU A 109 -15.12 -37.69 17.76
CA LEU A 109 -14.39 -36.68 18.50
C LEU A 109 -15.33 -35.80 19.32
N ASN A 110 -14.76 -35.01 20.24
CA ASN A 110 -15.48 -34.01 21.00
C ASN A 110 -14.96 -32.61 20.61
N GLY A 111 -15.86 -31.69 20.30
CA GLY A 111 -15.46 -30.34 19.88
C GLY A 111 -16.57 -29.50 19.30
N TYR A 112 -16.16 -28.42 18.62
CA TYR A 112 -17.07 -27.52 17.90
C TYR A 112 -16.55 -27.34 16.48
N PHE A 113 -17.46 -27.29 15.52
CA PHE A 113 -17.11 -27.06 14.13
C PHE A 113 -18.13 -26.18 13.42
N LEU A 114 -17.66 -25.41 12.46
CA LEU A 114 -18.52 -24.82 11.45
C LEU A 114 -18.78 -25.81 10.32
N ARG A 115 -19.97 -25.78 9.76
CA ARG A 115 -20.34 -26.53 8.56
C ARG A 115 -20.89 -25.59 7.50
N MET A 116 -20.36 -25.70 6.29
CA MET A 116 -20.85 -25.06 5.09
C MET A 116 -21.28 -26.14 4.10
N GLY A 117 -22.59 -26.25 3.86
CA GLY A 117 -23.19 -27.25 2.98
C GLY A 117 -24.11 -28.21 3.72
N THR A 118 -25.39 -28.08 3.44
CA THR A 118 -26.48 -28.89 3.97
C THR A 118 -27.31 -29.48 2.84
N ASP A 119 -28.49 -30.03 3.14
CA ASP A 119 -29.45 -30.45 2.10
C ASP A 119 -30.31 -29.27 1.66
N GLY A 120 -30.37 -29.02 0.35
CA GLY A 120 -31.19 -27.98 -0.24
C GLY A 120 -30.42 -26.84 -0.84
N SER A 121 -31.05 -25.67 -1.01
CA SER A 121 -30.51 -24.48 -1.65
C SER A 121 -30.26 -23.30 -0.68
N ASN A 122 -30.47 -23.53 0.61
CA ASN A 122 -30.37 -22.49 1.65
C ASN A 122 -29.10 -22.68 2.49
N ASP A 123 -27.99 -23.05 1.83
CA ASP A 123 -26.74 -23.26 2.52
C ASP A 123 -26.31 -22.04 3.33
N ALA A 124 -26.11 -22.23 4.63
CA ALA A 124 -25.67 -21.25 5.60
C ALA A 124 -24.35 -21.67 6.26
N ILE A 125 -23.74 -20.78 7.02
CA ILE A 125 -22.62 -21.11 7.92
C ILE A 125 -23.22 -21.52 9.25
N GLU A 126 -23.07 -22.78 9.64
CA GLU A 126 -23.69 -23.36 10.83
C GLU A 126 -22.65 -23.77 11.85
N LEU A 127 -22.84 -23.42 13.13
CA LEU A 127 -21.99 -23.90 14.25
C LEU A 127 -22.65 -25.10 14.91
N TYR A 128 -21.86 -26.16 15.08
CA TYR A 128 -22.24 -27.40 15.73
C TYR A 128 -21.39 -27.71 16.94
N LEU A 129 -22.00 -28.30 17.98
CA LEU A 129 -21.37 -29.09 19.02
C LEU A 129 -21.32 -30.55 18.56
N GLN A 130 -20.16 -31.18 18.65
CA GLN A 130 -19.98 -32.63 18.40
C GLN A 130 -19.58 -33.34 19.68
N GLN A 131 -20.28 -34.42 20.01
CA GLN A 131 -19.98 -35.33 21.12
C GLN A 131 -19.91 -36.76 20.57
N GLY A 132 -18.70 -37.26 20.37
CA GLY A 132 -18.45 -38.52 19.68
C GLY A 132 -18.93 -38.44 18.22
N THR A 133 -20.05 -39.11 17.91
CA THR A 133 -20.68 -39.12 16.59
C THR A 133 -21.96 -38.26 16.52
N THR A 134 -22.38 -37.70 17.65
CA THR A 134 -23.60 -36.87 17.73
C THR A 134 -23.26 -35.41 17.43
N GLU A 135 -23.97 -34.82 16.49
CA GLU A 135 -23.85 -33.41 16.10
C GLU A 135 -25.11 -32.65 16.52
N THR A 136 -24.96 -31.55 17.25
CA THR A 136 -26.05 -30.69 17.72
C THR A 136 -25.84 -29.29 17.16
N LEU A 137 -26.82 -28.76 16.41
CA LEU A 137 -26.79 -27.41 15.87
C LEU A 137 -26.90 -26.37 17.00
N LEU A 138 -25.97 -25.43 17.06
CA LEU A 138 -25.98 -24.33 18.02
C LEU A 138 -26.37 -23.00 17.36
N ILE A 139 -25.81 -22.70 16.17
CA ILE A 139 -26.08 -21.50 15.40
C ILE A 139 -26.46 -21.95 13.99
N HIS A 140 -27.60 -21.51 13.51
CA HIS A 140 -27.95 -21.52 12.10
C HIS A 140 -27.74 -20.11 11.56
N GLY A 141 -26.80 -19.95 10.60
CA GLY A 141 -26.48 -18.68 9.99
C GLY A 141 -27.54 -18.19 9.01
N ILE A 142 -27.18 -17.22 8.19
CA ILE A 142 -28.12 -16.61 7.25
C ILE A 142 -28.28 -17.52 6.02
N ASP A 143 -29.51 -17.90 5.74
CA ASP A 143 -29.89 -18.75 4.60
C ASP A 143 -29.40 -18.16 3.27
N GLY A 144 -28.74 -19.00 2.47
CA GLY A 144 -28.26 -18.67 1.14
C GLY A 144 -26.90 -17.96 1.08
N HIS A 145 -26.31 -17.62 2.23
CA HIS A 145 -25.02 -16.90 2.25
C HIS A 145 -23.88 -17.70 1.60
N VAL A 146 -23.98 -19.02 1.58
CA VAL A 146 -22.95 -19.88 0.95
C VAL A 146 -23.53 -20.86 -0.08
N ALA A 147 -24.66 -20.51 -0.71
CA ALA A 147 -25.37 -21.33 -1.70
C ALA A 147 -24.91 -21.07 -3.15
N ALA A 148 -23.97 -20.17 -3.39
CA ALA A 148 -23.50 -19.80 -4.73
C ALA A 148 -22.70 -20.94 -5.41
N SER A 149 -22.57 -20.87 -6.73
CA SER A 149 -21.71 -21.78 -7.51
C SER A 149 -20.21 -21.59 -7.24
N THR A 150 -19.84 -20.47 -6.66
CA THR A 150 -18.50 -20.16 -6.12
C THR A 150 -18.72 -19.34 -4.84
N ASN A 151 -18.13 -19.80 -3.74
CA ASN A 151 -18.25 -19.17 -2.42
C ASN A 151 -16.83 -18.85 -1.94
N SER A 152 -16.41 -17.59 -2.05
CA SER A 152 -15.14 -17.08 -1.50
C SER A 152 -15.50 -16.22 -0.30
N VAL A 153 -15.25 -16.73 0.91
CA VAL A 153 -15.83 -16.19 2.15
C VAL A 153 -14.73 -16.06 3.21
N SER A 154 -14.67 -14.90 3.83
CA SER A 154 -13.94 -14.70 5.09
C SER A 154 -14.87 -14.98 6.26
N VAL A 155 -14.43 -15.76 7.22
CA VAL A 155 -15.18 -16.14 8.42
C VAL A 155 -14.41 -15.74 9.66
N LYS A 156 -15.09 -15.08 10.58
CA LYS A 156 -14.60 -14.78 11.92
C LYS A 156 -15.52 -15.43 12.95
N VAL A 157 -14.94 -16.15 13.89
CA VAL A 157 -15.66 -16.71 15.04
C VAL A 157 -15.01 -16.20 16.31
N THR A 158 -15.79 -15.75 17.27
CA THR A 158 -15.30 -15.39 18.59
C THR A 158 -15.95 -16.27 19.65
N ARG A 159 -15.19 -16.58 20.70
CA ARG A 159 -15.67 -17.24 21.91
C ARG A 159 -15.06 -16.60 23.15
N ASP A 160 -15.91 -16.13 24.06
CA ASP A 160 -15.45 -15.58 25.35
C ASP A 160 -15.26 -16.66 26.42
N GLY A 161 -14.70 -16.26 27.57
CA GLY A 161 -14.50 -17.13 28.73
C GLY A 161 -15.78 -17.70 29.36
N SER A 162 -16.95 -17.16 29.01
CA SER A 162 -18.28 -17.62 29.45
C SER A 162 -18.89 -18.63 28.48
N GLY A 163 -18.25 -18.88 27.34
CA GLY A 163 -18.75 -19.78 26.29
C GLY A 163 -19.78 -19.12 25.37
N ASN A 164 -19.77 -17.80 25.26
CA ASN A 164 -20.59 -17.09 24.26
C ASN A 164 -19.88 -17.14 22.92
N TRP A 165 -20.51 -17.75 21.94
CA TRP A 165 -20.07 -17.85 20.56
C TRP A 165 -20.73 -16.80 19.69
N SER A 166 -19.97 -16.19 18.80
CA SER A 166 -20.50 -15.37 17.71
C SER A 166 -19.79 -15.73 16.42
N VAL A 167 -20.58 -15.94 15.36
CA VAL A 167 -20.09 -16.27 14.02
C VAL A 167 -20.37 -15.07 13.12
N PHE A 168 -19.37 -14.64 12.39
CA PHE A 168 -19.45 -13.55 11.43
C PHE A 168 -18.90 -14.00 10.08
N SER A 169 -19.38 -13.40 8.99
CA SER A 169 -18.84 -13.62 7.66
C SER A 169 -18.80 -12.36 6.81
N ASP A 170 -17.85 -12.33 5.89
CA ASP A 170 -17.91 -11.49 4.69
C ASP A 170 -17.98 -12.39 3.47
N ILE A 171 -19.18 -12.49 2.88
CA ILE A 171 -19.43 -13.36 1.72
C ILE A 171 -18.80 -12.86 0.41
N THR A 172 -18.12 -11.71 0.44
CA THR A 172 -17.33 -11.18 -0.69
C THR A 172 -15.84 -11.49 -0.55
N GLY A 173 -15.44 -12.14 0.55
CA GLY A 173 -14.03 -12.51 0.84
C GLY A 173 -13.19 -11.35 1.36
N GLY A 174 -13.82 -10.22 1.73
CA GLY A 174 -13.17 -9.06 2.36
C GLY A 174 -13.18 -9.14 3.89
N THR A 175 -13.17 -7.98 4.53
CA THR A 175 -13.15 -7.82 6.00
C THR A 175 -14.35 -7.07 6.56
N ASN A 176 -15.41 -6.85 5.73
CA ASN A 176 -16.65 -6.22 6.17
C ASN A 176 -17.60 -7.28 6.76
N TYR A 177 -17.23 -7.77 7.92
CA TYR A 177 -17.95 -8.85 8.59
C TYR A 177 -19.38 -8.47 9.01
N SER A 178 -20.33 -9.34 8.72
CA SER A 178 -21.72 -9.30 9.23
C SER A 178 -21.97 -10.49 10.16
N LEU A 179 -22.80 -10.29 11.19
CA LEU A 179 -23.13 -11.34 12.14
C LEU A 179 -24.02 -12.41 11.49
N GLU A 180 -23.58 -13.66 11.50
CA GLU A 180 -24.39 -14.83 11.11
C GLU A 180 -25.29 -15.29 12.26
N GLY A 181 -24.80 -15.28 13.50
CA GLY A 181 -25.56 -15.65 14.69
C GLY A 181 -24.68 -15.79 15.93
N SER A 182 -25.37 -15.99 17.08
CA SER A 182 -24.72 -16.18 18.38
C SER A 182 -25.40 -17.27 19.18
N ALA A 183 -24.66 -17.98 20.03
CA ALA A 183 -25.16 -18.97 20.96
C ALA A 183 -24.26 -19.03 22.20
N THR A 184 -24.78 -19.62 23.28
CA THR A 184 -23.98 -19.90 24.48
C THR A 184 -23.87 -21.40 24.65
N ASP A 185 -22.66 -21.93 24.60
CA ASP A 185 -22.34 -23.32 24.92
C ASP A 185 -20.93 -23.41 25.54
N ASN A 186 -20.85 -24.09 26.68
CA ASN A 186 -19.63 -24.26 27.46
C ASN A 186 -19.35 -25.73 27.78
N THR A 187 -19.82 -26.65 26.91
CA THR A 187 -19.66 -28.08 27.08
C THR A 187 -18.19 -28.49 27.12
N PHE A 188 -17.37 -27.89 26.24
CA PHE A 188 -15.94 -28.11 26.23
C PHE A 188 -15.18 -26.83 26.56
N SER A 189 -14.13 -26.97 27.40
CA SER A 189 -13.26 -25.89 27.87
C SER A 189 -11.79 -26.12 27.51
N ALA A 190 -11.48 -27.13 26.69
CA ALA A 190 -10.15 -27.44 26.20
C ALA A 190 -10.21 -27.91 24.74
N THR A 191 -9.12 -27.72 24.03
CA THR A 191 -8.92 -28.15 22.64
C THR A 191 -7.48 -28.66 22.47
N ASN A 192 -7.26 -29.49 21.45
CA ASN A 192 -5.93 -29.94 21.06
C ASN A 192 -5.62 -29.60 19.59
N TYR A 193 -6.64 -29.41 18.75
CA TYR A 193 -6.49 -29.24 17.30
C TYR A 193 -7.53 -28.28 16.72
N PHE A 194 -7.09 -27.59 15.67
CA PHE A 194 -7.88 -26.82 14.72
C PHE A 194 -7.67 -27.38 13.31
N GLY A 195 -8.62 -27.22 12.39
CA GLY A 195 -8.38 -27.57 11.00
C GLY A 195 -9.61 -27.81 10.15
N PHE A 196 -9.37 -28.36 8.97
CA PHE A 196 -10.36 -28.48 7.88
C PHE A 196 -10.68 -29.95 7.57
N PHE A 197 -11.95 -30.22 7.32
CA PHE A 197 -12.45 -31.50 6.82
C PHE A 197 -13.32 -31.25 5.58
N CYS A 198 -12.91 -31.82 4.45
CA CYS A 198 -13.59 -31.74 3.17
C CYS A 198 -14.28 -33.06 2.85
N LYS A 199 -15.56 -33.04 2.53
CA LYS A 199 -16.28 -34.15 1.88
C LYS A 199 -16.55 -33.76 0.44
N TYR A 200 -16.23 -34.63 -0.50
CA TYR A 200 -16.29 -34.34 -1.92
C TYR A 200 -16.63 -35.54 -2.78
N THR A 201 -17.31 -35.30 -3.89
CA THR A 201 -17.46 -36.23 -5.00
C THR A 201 -16.30 -36.08 -5.97
N SER A 202 -16.13 -36.99 -6.91
CA SER A 202 -15.02 -37.01 -7.87
C SER A 202 -14.84 -35.70 -8.67
N THR A 203 -15.90 -34.93 -8.87
CA THR A 203 -15.86 -33.66 -9.61
C THR A 203 -15.58 -32.45 -8.74
N ARG A 204 -15.41 -32.62 -7.42
CA ARG A 204 -15.16 -31.56 -6.45
C ARG A 204 -13.86 -31.76 -5.65
N SER A 205 -13.09 -32.80 -6.01
CA SER A 205 -11.87 -33.21 -5.29
C SER A 205 -10.72 -32.20 -5.33
N THR A 206 -10.83 -31.13 -6.13
CA THR A 206 -9.81 -30.08 -6.30
C THR A 206 -10.40 -28.67 -6.21
N LEU A 207 -11.54 -28.50 -5.55
CA LEU A 207 -12.29 -27.24 -5.57
C LEU A 207 -12.46 -26.62 -4.16
N PHE A 208 -11.56 -26.93 -3.23
CA PHE A 208 -11.50 -26.30 -1.90
C PHE A 208 -10.16 -25.61 -1.71
N PHE A 209 -10.19 -24.35 -1.27
CA PHE A 209 -9.01 -23.52 -1.03
C PHE A 209 -9.14 -22.83 0.32
N PHE A 210 -8.02 -22.65 1.02
CA PHE A 210 -7.95 -22.03 2.35
C PHE A 210 -6.78 -21.05 2.40
N ASP A 211 -6.97 -19.96 3.17
CA ASP A 211 -5.99 -18.88 3.27
C ASP A 211 -6.21 -18.05 4.54
N ASN A 212 -5.25 -17.20 4.87
CA ASN A 212 -5.36 -16.19 5.93
C ASN A 212 -5.86 -16.74 7.26
N ILE A 213 -5.22 -17.82 7.73
CA ILE A 213 -5.61 -18.49 8.98
C ILE A 213 -5.03 -17.73 10.17
N TYR A 214 -5.89 -17.39 11.12
CA TYR A 214 -5.49 -16.81 12.40
C TYR A 214 -6.32 -17.45 13.53
N VAL A 215 -5.66 -17.91 14.59
CA VAL A 215 -6.30 -18.44 15.79
C VAL A 215 -5.50 -18.01 17.01
N ASP A 216 -6.01 -17.00 17.74
CA ASP A 216 -5.46 -16.51 19.01
C ASP A 216 -6.44 -15.56 19.70
N ALA A 217 -5.96 -14.87 20.74
CA ALA A 217 -6.69 -13.73 21.30
C ALA A 217 -7.07 -12.75 20.20
N PRO A 218 -8.24 -12.06 20.30
CA PRO A 218 -8.66 -11.09 19.29
C PRO A 218 -7.52 -10.13 18.96
N PHE A 219 -7.24 -9.98 17.68
CA PHE A 219 -6.22 -9.02 17.24
C PHE A 219 -6.66 -7.62 17.69
N VAL A 220 -5.90 -7.03 18.58
CA VAL A 220 -6.08 -5.65 19.03
C VAL A 220 -4.95 -4.84 18.44
N ASP A 221 -5.28 -4.01 17.47
CA ASP A 221 -4.36 -2.99 17.02
C ASP A 221 -4.15 -1.97 18.15
N ASN A 222 -2.92 -1.79 18.56
CA ASN A 222 -2.51 -0.82 19.58
C ASN A 222 -1.46 0.17 19.02
N THR A 223 -1.25 0.17 17.73
CA THR A 223 -0.21 0.96 17.05
C THR A 223 -0.85 2.20 16.44
N PRO A 224 -0.53 3.41 16.90
CA PRO A 224 -1.04 4.63 16.27
C PRO A 224 -0.53 4.80 14.85
N PRO A 225 -1.32 5.42 13.95
CA PRO A 225 -0.89 5.73 12.61
C PRO A 225 0.28 6.72 12.64
N GLN A 226 1.17 6.62 11.65
CA GLN A 226 2.31 7.52 11.48
C GLN A 226 2.12 8.32 10.19
N ALA A 227 2.36 9.63 10.24
CA ALA A 227 2.46 10.44 9.04
C ALA A 227 3.85 10.21 8.42
N LEU A 228 3.89 9.57 7.24
CA LEU A 228 5.14 9.12 6.61
C LEU A 228 5.72 10.16 5.67
N GLN A 229 4.86 10.83 4.90
CA GLN A 229 5.28 11.72 3.83
C GLN A 229 4.23 12.80 3.57
N VAL A 230 4.71 13.96 3.12
CA VAL A 230 3.90 15.02 2.53
C VAL A 230 4.29 15.19 1.07
N THR A 231 3.31 15.17 0.17
CA THR A 231 3.47 15.43 -1.25
C THR A 231 2.83 16.77 -1.61
N ILE A 232 3.57 17.64 -2.29
CA ILE A 232 3.05 18.93 -2.75
C ILE A 232 2.29 18.71 -4.06
N ILE A 233 1.01 19.09 -4.09
CA ILE A 233 0.14 18.96 -5.28
C ILE A 233 0.04 20.28 -6.03
N SER A 234 -0.02 21.39 -5.31
CA SER A 234 -0.07 22.74 -5.90
C SER A 234 0.46 23.79 -4.91
N ALA A 235 0.36 25.06 -5.28
CA ALA A 235 0.79 26.17 -4.41
C ALA A 235 0.06 26.24 -3.06
N ASN A 236 -1.07 25.55 -2.90
CA ASN A 236 -1.87 25.54 -1.67
C ASN A 236 -2.48 24.18 -1.36
N GLN A 237 -1.97 23.11 -1.95
CA GLN A 237 -2.48 21.75 -1.71
C GLN A 237 -1.34 20.80 -1.37
N LEU A 238 -1.59 19.97 -0.36
CA LEU A 238 -0.72 18.90 0.11
C LEU A 238 -1.49 17.59 0.21
N ASP A 239 -0.81 16.49 -0.07
CA ASP A 239 -1.24 15.14 0.26
C ASP A 239 -0.40 14.63 1.43
N VAL A 240 -1.05 14.10 2.46
CA VAL A 240 -0.43 13.46 3.61
C VAL A 240 -0.64 11.97 3.52
N HIS A 241 0.46 11.20 3.50
CA HIS A 241 0.45 9.73 3.48
C HIS A 241 0.70 9.19 4.89
N TYR A 242 -0.16 8.29 5.33
CA TYR A 242 -0.06 7.61 6.61
C TYR A 242 0.42 6.15 6.44
N SER A 243 0.89 5.55 7.54
CA SER A 243 1.34 4.15 7.58
C SER A 243 0.21 3.14 7.39
N GLU A 244 -1.04 3.57 7.57
CA GLU A 244 -2.24 2.74 7.62
C GLU A 244 -3.50 3.57 7.41
N PRO A 245 -4.67 2.94 7.17
CA PRO A 245 -5.96 3.63 7.07
C PRO A 245 -6.30 4.42 8.33
N VAL A 246 -6.70 5.69 8.14
CA VAL A 246 -7.08 6.60 9.22
C VAL A 246 -8.59 6.80 9.31
N ASP A 247 -9.09 7.16 10.50
CA ASP A 247 -10.50 7.45 10.75
C ASP A 247 -10.89 8.78 10.11
N ALA A 248 -11.98 8.78 9.33
CA ALA A 248 -12.44 9.96 8.60
C ALA A 248 -12.82 11.13 9.54
N THR A 249 -13.39 10.84 10.72
CA THR A 249 -13.83 11.89 11.66
C THR A 249 -12.67 12.73 12.16
N THR A 250 -11.51 12.09 12.38
CA THR A 250 -10.32 12.77 12.89
C THR A 250 -9.45 13.31 11.76
N SER A 251 -9.33 12.57 10.65
CA SER A 251 -8.48 12.96 9.52
C SER A 251 -9.09 14.08 8.65
N GLU A 252 -10.41 14.23 8.65
CA GLU A 252 -11.10 15.33 7.96
C GLU A 252 -11.33 16.56 8.84
N ASN A 253 -10.81 16.55 10.10
CA ASN A 253 -10.84 17.73 10.95
C ASN A 253 -9.64 18.64 10.65
N GLU A 254 -9.91 19.79 10.04
CA GLU A 254 -8.91 20.78 9.63
C GLU A 254 -8.03 21.27 10.81
N LEU A 255 -8.56 21.28 12.04
CA LEU A 255 -7.83 21.71 13.21
C LEU A 255 -6.72 20.76 13.66
N ASN A 256 -6.70 19.55 13.10
CA ASN A 256 -5.67 18.56 13.37
C ASN A 256 -4.39 18.78 12.54
N TYR A 257 -4.40 19.77 11.63
CA TYR A 257 -3.28 20.12 10.76
C TYR A 257 -2.94 21.60 10.92
N SER A 258 -1.67 21.93 10.85
CA SER A 258 -1.22 23.34 10.88
C SER A 258 0.10 23.48 10.16
N VAL A 259 0.19 24.43 9.24
CA VAL A 259 1.43 24.78 8.55
C VAL A 259 1.95 26.12 9.09
N ASN A 260 3.24 26.18 9.36
CA ASN A 260 3.91 27.37 9.88
C ASN A 260 3.97 28.51 8.81
N ASN A 261 4.81 29.52 9.06
CA ASN A 261 5.06 30.67 8.18
C ASN A 261 3.79 31.45 7.78
N GLY A 262 2.75 31.42 8.63
CA GLY A 262 1.52 32.18 8.41
C GLY A 262 0.50 31.51 7.49
N ILE A 263 0.72 30.27 7.07
CA ILE A 263 -0.24 29.47 6.27
C ILE A 263 -1.42 29.05 7.15
N GLY A 264 -1.18 28.50 8.34
CA GLY A 264 -2.20 28.13 9.30
C GLY A 264 -2.86 26.77 9.03
N PHE A 265 -4.15 26.68 9.37
CA PHE A 265 -4.96 25.46 9.19
C PHE A 265 -5.42 25.34 7.72
N PRO A 266 -5.60 24.13 7.19
CA PRO A 266 -6.25 23.95 5.89
C PRO A 266 -7.70 24.44 5.94
N SER A 267 -8.21 24.86 4.78
CA SER A 267 -9.62 25.18 4.59
C SER A 267 -10.46 23.95 4.26
N SER A 268 -9.80 22.81 3.96
CA SER A 268 -10.42 21.52 3.72
C SER A 268 -9.39 20.41 3.98
N ALA A 269 -9.84 19.34 4.64
CA ALA A 269 -9.14 18.07 4.78
C ALA A 269 -10.09 16.96 4.34
N LEU A 270 -9.69 16.13 3.38
CA LEU A 270 -10.52 15.07 2.80
C LEU A 270 -9.71 13.79 2.68
N ILE A 271 -10.24 12.70 3.24
CA ILE A 271 -9.67 11.36 3.05
C ILE A 271 -9.91 10.88 1.63
N ASP A 272 -8.94 10.22 1.00
CA ASP A 272 -9.13 9.69 -0.35
C ASP A 272 -10.22 8.62 -0.41
N GLY A 273 -10.95 8.59 -1.53
CA GLY A 273 -12.09 7.68 -1.71
C GLY A 273 -11.69 6.20 -1.76
N THR A 274 -10.49 5.90 -2.23
CA THR A 274 -9.98 4.56 -2.47
C THR A 274 -8.84 4.17 -1.53
N ASP A 275 -7.97 5.11 -1.18
CA ASP A 275 -6.84 4.90 -0.27
C ASP A 275 -7.08 5.64 1.06
N LYS A 276 -7.54 4.91 2.06
CA LYS A 276 -7.84 5.47 3.38
C LYS A 276 -6.60 5.86 4.20
N SER A 277 -5.40 5.62 3.70
CA SER A 277 -4.13 6.10 4.27
C SER A 277 -3.68 7.44 3.70
N LEU A 278 -4.45 8.04 2.79
CA LEU A 278 -4.16 9.29 2.10
C LEU A 278 -5.17 10.37 2.45
N VAL A 279 -4.68 11.57 2.84
CA VAL A 279 -5.51 12.75 3.13
C VAL A 279 -5.07 13.92 2.28
N HIS A 280 -6.02 14.53 1.58
CA HIS A 280 -5.86 15.72 0.75
C HIS A 280 -6.15 16.98 1.56
N LEU A 281 -5.19 17.89 1.64
CA LEU A 281 -5.30 19.16 2.35
C LEU A 281 -5.31 20.33 1.36
N THR A 282 -6.26 21.24 1.52
CA THR A 282 -6.29 22.51 0.76
C THR A 282 -6.20 23.69 1.71
N PHE A 283 -5.32 24.63 1.45
CA PHE A 283 -5.12 25.83 2.27
C PHE A 283 -5.68 27.07 1.59
N ALA A 284 -6.09 28.06 2.40
CA ALA A 284 -6.57 29.35 1.88
C ALA A 284 -5.43 30.21 1.31
N ASN A 285 -4.22 30.07 1.88
CA ASN A 285 -3.04 30.81 1.50
C ASN A 285 -2.07 29.92 0.72
N ASN A 286 -1.38 30.51 -0.28
CA ASN A 286 -0.33 29.81 -0.99
C ASN A 286 0.93 29.66 -0.11
N PHE A 287 1.65 28.55 -0.30
CA PHE A 287 2.99 28.35 0.23
C PHE A 287 3.94 29.36 -0.44
N GLN A 288 4.84 29.92 0.36
CA GLN A 288 5.88 30.80 -0.19
C GLN A 288 6.93 29.97 -0.93
N SER A 289 7.27 30.40 -2.14
CA SER A 289 8.29 29.72 -2.95
C SER A 289 9.64 29.76 -2.28
N ALA A 290 10.37 28.64 -2.35
CA ALA A 290 11.71 28.43 -1.79
C ALA A 290 11.82 28.59 -0.25
N ILE A 291 10.70 28.58 0.47
CA ILE A 291 10.68 28.59 1.93
C ILE A 291 10.34 27.19 2.43
N THR A 292 11.15 26.67 3.33
CA THR A 292 10.81 25.41 4.02
C THR A 292 9.70 25.66 5.01
N ASN A 293 8.60 24.95 4.83
CA ASN A 293 7.45 24.92 5.73
C ASN A 293 7.46 23.61 6.51
N THR A 294 6.87 23.64 7.69
CA THR A 294 6.61 22.46 8.51
C THR A 294 5.11 22.31 8.69
N ILE A 295 4.53 21.18 8.32
CA ILE A 295 3.19 20.78 8.71
C ILE A 295 3.26 20.03 10.04
N SER A 296 2.48 20.48 11.01
CA SER A 296 2.20 19.79 12.28
C SER A 296 0.88 19.05 12.17
N ILE A 297 0.85 17.78 12.50
CA ILE A 297 -0.30 16.88 12.43
C ILE A 297 -0.52 16.29 13.80
N SER A 298 -1.75 16.33 14.31
CA SER A 298 -2.07 15.82 15.64
C SER A 298 -3.47 15.23 15.71
N ASN A 299 -3.71 14.38 16.71
CA ASN A 299 -5.03 13.80 17.01
C ASN A 299 -5.68 13.05 15.83
N ILE A 300 -4.89 12.38 15.02
CA ILE A 300 -5.39 11.51 13.96
C ILE A 300 -5.50 10.10 14.52
N ASN A 301 -6.68 9.51 14.42
CA ASN A 301 -6.92 8.12 14.82
C ASN A 301 -6.80 7.20 13.60
N ASP A 302 -6.37 5.97 13.85
CA ASP A 302 -6.63 4.86 12.93
C ASP A 302 -8.08 4.35 13.10
N ILE A 303 -8.41 3.29 12.35
CA ILE A 303 -9.73 2.65 12.41
C ILE A 303 -9.94 1.91 13.76
N ALA A 304 -8.87 1.49 14.44
CA ALA A 304 -8.93 0.85 15.76
C ALA A 304 -9.06 1.85 16.91
N GLY A 305 -8.87 3.16 16.66
CA GLY A 305 -8.97 4.23 17.63
C GLY A 305 -7.66 4.62 18.30
N ASN A 306 -6.50 4.10 17.83
CA ASN A 306 -5.20 4.54 18.31
C ASN A 306 -4.86 5.90 17.73
N THR A 307 -4.31 6.79 18.57
CA THR A 307 -4.14 8.20 18.23
C THR A 307 -2.69 8.55 17.94
N LEU A 308 -2.42 9.09 16.76
CA LEU A 308 -1.21 9.88 16.46
C LEU A 308 -1.30 11.20 17.24
N THR A 309 -0.47 11.37 18.27
CA THR A 309 -0.51 12.54 19.14
C THR A 309 0.11 13.77 18.50
N LEU A 310 1.24 13.62 17.82
CA LEU A 310 1.94 14.69 17.10
C LEU A 310 2.92 14.10 16.09
N ALA A 311 2.90 14.63 14.88
CA ALA A 311 3.94 14.49 13.88
C ALA A 311 4.27 15.86 13.27
N ALA A 312 5.49 16.02 12.74
CA ALA A 312 5.93 17.21 12.05
C ALA A 312 6.73 16.78 10.80
N LEU A 313 6.34 17.27 9.64
CA LEU A 313 6.98 16.97 8.37
C LEU A 313 7.32 18.27 7.65
N ASP A 314 8.54 18.35 7.14
CA ASP A 314 9.01 19.51 6.39
C ASP A 314 8.74 19.33 4.89
N PHE A 315 8.40 20.43 4.23
CA PHE A 315 8.26 20.48 2.79
C PHE A 315 8.68 21.86 2.27
N THR A 316 9.14 21.92 1.01
CA THR A 316 9.51 23.17 0.36
C THR A 316 8.81 23.25 -0.98
N PHE A 317 7.84 24.16 -1.08
CA PHE A 317 7.20 24.49 -2.34
C PHE A 317 8.13 25.37 -3.16
N TYR A 318 8.29 25.06 -4.45
CA TYR A 318 9.02 25.89 -5.38
C TYR A 318 8.13 26.22 -6.58
N GLN A 319 8.03 27.50 -6.85
CA GLN A 319 7.42 28.01 -8.08
C GLN A 319 8.47 28.87 -8.78
N SER A 320 8.78 28.52 -10.00
CA SER A 320 9.74 29.25 -10.83
C SER A 320 9.34 30.71 -11.01
N GLN A 321 10.32 31.57 -10.91
CA GLN A 321 10.19 33.01 -11.09
C GLN A 321 10.94 33.47 -12.34
N PRO A 322 10.59 34.61 -12.95
CA PRO A 322 11.37 35.20 -14.02
C PRO A 322 12.84 35.32 -13.59
N SER A 323 13.75 34.89 -14.46
CA SER A 323 15.21 34.87 -14.28
C SER A 323 15.77 33.83 -13.27
N ASP A 324 14.95 32.89 -12.77
CA ASP A 324 15.49 31.76 -11.99
C ASP A 324 16.34 30.83 -12.85
N VAL A 325 15.96 30.64 -14.11
CA VAL A 325 16.80 29.96 -15.11
C VAL A 325 17.03 30.93 -16.27
N LEU A 326 18.29 31.11 -16.58
CA LEU A 326 18.73 32.02 -17.63
C LEU A 326 19.16 31.24 -18.87
N ILE A 327 18.92 31.79 -20.05
CA ILE A 327 19.63 31.44 -21.27
C ILE A 327 20.99 32.13 -21.15
N ASN A 328 22.03 31.33 -20.91
CA ASN A 328 23.38 31.80 -20.50
C ASN A 328 24.33 31.93 -21.68
N GLU A 329 24.32 30.94 -22.58
CA GLU A 329 25.17 30.91 -23.77
C GLU A 329 24.37 30.44 -24.98
N ILE A 330 24.65 31.01 -26.15
CA ILE A 330 23.98 30.71 -27.43
C ILE A 330 25.08 30.44 -28.46
N MET A 331 25.12 29.24 -29.04
CA MET A 331 25.98 28.86 -30.15
C MET A 331 25.11 28.68 -31.41
N ALA A 332 24.87 29.80 -32.13
CA ALA A 332 24.08 29.76 -33.35
C ALA A 332 24.93 29.43 -34.59
N ASP A 333 26.18 29.83 -34.62
CA ASP A 333 27.10 29.58 -35.75
C ASP A 333 28.34 28.84 -35.27
N PRO A 334 28.35 27.49 -35.32
CA PRO A 334 29.46 26.67 -34.80
C PRO A 334 30.66 26.60 -35.79
N SER A 335 30.64 27.33 -36.93
CA SER A 335 31.69 27.32 -37.95
C SER A 335 32.24 28.69 -38.19
N PRO A 336 33.59 28.87 -38.30
CA PRO A 336 34.66 27.85 -38.19
C PRO A 336 34.84 27.35 -36.75
N VAL A 337 35.27 26.09 -36.58
CA VAL A 337 35.49 25.45 -35.27
C VAL A 337 36.53 26.18 -34.44
N VAL A 338 36.13 26.59 -33.22
CA VAL A 338 37.03 27.21 -32.24
C VAL A 338 36.80 26.51 -30.87
N GLY A 339 37.46 25.38 -30.70
CA GLY A 339 37.50 24.67 -29.40
C GLY A 339 36.27 23.91 -28.95
N LEU A 340 35.08 24.12 -29.55
CA LEU A 340 33.86 23.41 -29.28
C LEU A 340 33.42 22.53 -30.48
N PRO A 341 32.61 21.53 -30.28
CA PRO A 341 32.04 20.72 -31.38
C PRO A 341 31.25 21.58 -32.38
N VAL A 342 31.16 21.13 -33.64
CA VAL A 342 30.32 21.75 -34.69
C VAL A 342 28.86 21.37 -34.39
N ALA A 343 28.26 22.09 -33.48
CA ALA A 343 26.85 21.88 -33.05
C ALA A 343 26.25 23.18 -32.54
N GLU A 344 25.02 23.46 -32.97
CA GLU A 344 24.22 24.50 -32.34
C GLU A 344 23.79 24.05 -30.96
N PHE A 345 23.82 24.97 -30.00
CA PHE A 345 23.32 24.71 -28.65
C PHE A 345 22.89 25.98 -27.92
N VAL A 346 22.10 25.80 -26.87
CA VAL A 346 21.84 26.83 -25.87
C VAL A 346 22.20 26.28 -24.51
N GLU A 347 22.93 27.05 -23.70
CA GLU A 347 23.22 26.71 -22.32
C GLU A 347 22.24 27.42 -21.39
N LEU A 348 21.59 26.67 -20.50
CA LEU A 348 20.79 27.18 -19.41
C LEU A 348 21.62 27.24 -18.12
N TYR A 349 21.37 28.26 -17.31
CA TYR A 349 21.99 28.43 -16.00
C TYR A 349 20.94 28.59 -14.91
N ASN A 350 21.00 27.79 -13.85
CA ASN A 350 20.14 28.00 -12.68
C ASN A 350 20.72 29.11 -11.79
N ASN A 351 20.09 30.28 -11.89
CA ASN A 351 20.43 31.47 -11.11
C ASN A 351 19.72 31.51 -9.75
N SER A 352 18.83 30.55 -9.46
CA SER A 352 18.12 30.44 -8.18
C SER A 352 18.97 29.74 -7.12
N THR A 353 18.52 29.77 -5.88
CA THR A 353 19.17 29.08 -4.75
C THR A 353 18.63 27.66 -4.52
N THR A 354 17.65 27.23 -5.34
CA THR A 354 16.98 25.94 -5.22
C THR A 354 17.15 25.10 -6.49
N PRO A 355 17.11 23.76 -6.40
CA PRO A 355 17.00 22.92 -7.57
C PRO A 355 15.71 23.23 -8.34
N VAL A 356 15.78 23.33 -9.66
CA VAL A 356 14.64 23.59 -10.55
C VAL A 356 14.37 22.35 -11.38
N ASP A 357 13.14 21.83 -11.28
CA ASP A 357 12.69 20.76 -12.16
C ASP A 357 12.22 21.38 -13.50
N LEU A 358 12.93 21.05 -14.58
CA LEU A 358 12.63 21.51 -15.93
C LEU A 358 11.64 20.61 -16.67
N THR A 359 11.08 19.60 -16.02
CA THR A 359 10.12 18.69 -16.64
C THR A 359 8.90 19.44 -17.15
N GLY A 360 8.62 19.31 -18.45
CA GLY A 360 7.48 19.96 -19.08
C GLY A 360 7.69 21.45 -19.39
N TRP A 361 8.86 22.03 -19.12
CA TRP A 361 9.19 23.39 -19.56
C TRP A 361 9.27 23.45 -21.07
N GLU A 362 9.12 24.64 -21.62
CA GLU A 362 9.18 24.88 -23.05
C GLU A 362 10.35 25.79 -23.39
N PHE A 363 11.20 25.34 -24.32
CA PHE A 363 12.20 26.15 -25.00
C PHE A 363 11.77 26.44 -26.44
N SER A 364 11.80 27.68 -26.85
CA SER A 364 11.28 28.12 -28.16
C SER A 364 12.23 29.12 -28.83
N ASP A 365 12.30 29.06 -30.16
CA ASP A 365 12.62 30.18 -31.04
C ASP A 365 11.32 30.85 -31.52
N ALA A 366 11.42 31.74 -32.54
CA ALA A 366 10.26 32.42 -33.15
C ALA A 366 9.31 31.45 -33.88
N SER A 367 9.74 30.23 -34.21
CA SER A 367 9.06 29.30 -35.10
C SER A 367 8.75 27.92 -34.49
N THR A 368 9.60 27.44 -33.58
CA THR A 368 9.59 26.10 -33.04
C THR A 368 9.54 26.13 -31.52
N THR A 369 8.73 25.27 -30.92
CA THR A 369 8.69 25.06 -29.46
C THR A 369 8.97 23.59 -29.14
N GLN A 370 9.86 23.35 -28.18
CA GLN A 370 10.18 22.02 -27.66
C GLN A 370 9.92 21.93 -26.17
N THR A 371 9.21 20.88 -25.78
CA THR A 371 8.99 20.53 -24.37
C THR A 371 10.22 19.79 -23.84
N LEU A 372 10.75 20.25 -22.71
CA LEU A 372 11.88 19.61 -22.05
C LEU A 372 11.46 18.32 -21.33
N SER A 373 12.26 17.28 -21.51
CA SER A 373 12.10 16.04 -20.74
C SER A 373 12.58 16.21 -19.30
N SER A 374 12.37 15.19 -18.47
CA SER A 374 12.72 15.25 -17.03
C SER A 374 14.21 15.53 -16.81
N PHE A 375 14.50 16.66 -16.16
CA PHE A 375 15.82 17.08 -15.72
C PHE A 375 15.72 18.07 -14.54
N THR A 376 16.46 17.78 -13.44
CA THR A 376 16.58 18.69 -12.30
C THR A 376 17.89 19.48 -12.39
N LEU A 377 17.79 20.79 -12.64
CA LEU A 377 18.93 21.69 -12.73
C LEU A 377 19.29 22.21 -11.32
N GLN A 378 20.44 21.79 -10.81
CA GLN A 378 20.92 22.18 -9.48
C GLN A 378 21.27 23.68 -9.40
N PRO A 379 21.22 24.34 -8.23
CA PRO A 379 21.65 25.72 -8.06
C PRO A 379 23.06 25.96 -8.59
N ASN A 380 23.27 27.09 -9.29
CA ASN A 380 24.54 27.47 -9.89
C ASN A 380 25.13 26.44 -10.87
N SER A 381 24.28 25.60 -11.46
CA SER A 381 24.65 24.57 -12.44
C SER A 381 24.17 24.97 -13.84
N TYR A 382 24.80 24.34 -14.83
CA TYR A 382 24.54 24.57 -16.25
C TYR A 382 23.94 23.33 -16.92
N LEU A 383 23.16 23.55 -17.99
CA LEU A 383 22.57 22.51 -18.82
C LEU A 383 22.61 22.95 -20.29
N ILE A 384 23.20 22.12 -21.14
CA ILE A 384 23.24 22.32 -22.58
C ILE A 384 21.98 21.69 -23.20
N LEU A 385 21.22 22.50 -23.97
CA LEU A 385 20.15 22.06 -24.85
C LEU A 385 20.69 21.98 -26.26
N CYS A 386 20.52 20.87 -26.97
CA CYS A 386 20.96 20.70 -28.36
C CYS A 386 20.12 19.66 -29.07
N ASP A 387 20.28 19.58 -30.39
CA ASP A 387 19.73 18.48 -31.19
C ASP A 387 20.28 17.12 -30.72
N ASP A 388 19.44 16.08 -30.74
CA ASP A 388 19.76 14.75 -30.27
C ASP A 388 20.95 14.13 -31.03
N ALA A 389 21.11 14.43 -32.32
CA ALA A 389 22.25 14.00 -33.14
C ALA A 389 23.59 14.58 -32.62
N ASN A 390 23.58 15.71 -31.92
CA ASN A 390 24.77 16.42 -31.46
C ASN A 390 25.08 16.16 -29.97
N ALA A 391 24.15 15.59 -29.22
CA ALA A 391 24.27 15.42 -27.77
C ALA A 391 25.57 14.71 -27.34
N ALA A 392 25.92 13.59 -28.02
CA ALA A 392 27.13 12.83 -27.70
C ALA A 392 28.44 13.65 -27.83
N SER A 393 28.49 14.61 -28.75
CA SER A 393 29.68 15.43 -28.96
C SER A 393 29.85 16.51 -27.88
N LEU A 394 28.75 16.95 -27.26
CA LEU A 394 28.71 18.00 -26.24
C LEU A 394 28.84 17.48 -24.78
N GLN A 395 28.66 16.17 -24.55
CA GLN A 395 28.73 15.57 -23.20
C GLN A 395 30.08 15.83 -22.47
N ALA A 396 31.16 16.03 -23.20
CA ALA A 396 32.47 16.38 -22.59
C ALA A 396 32.50 17.81 -22.00
N ASN A 397 31.52 18.64 -22.35
CA ASN A 397 31.44 20.05 -21.96
C ASN A 397 30.50 20.29 -20.77
N GLY A 398 29.57 19.39 -20.49
CA GLY A 398 28.65 19.53 -19.37
C GLY A 398 27.48 18.57 -19.41
N ASN A 399 26.45 18.84 -18.58
CA ASN A 399 25.17 18.15 -18.67
C ASN A 399 24.47 18.53 -19.97
N VAL A 400 23.94 17.54 -20.68
CA VAL A 400 23.28 17.73 -21.98
C VAL A 400 21.86 17.16 -21.89
N LEU A 401 20.87 17.96 -22.32
CA LEU A 401 19.52 17.53 -22.56
C LEU A 401 19.26 17.58 -24.07
N ALA A 402 19.16 16.39 -24.67
CA ALA A 402 18.92 16.23 -26.09
C ALA A 402 17.46 16.53 -26.44
N LEU A 403 17.22 17.29 -27.52
CA LEU A 403 15.89 17.60 -28.03
C LEU A 403 15.76 17.00 -29.44
N ALA A 404 14.69 16.23 -29.65
CA ALA A 404 14.45 15.55 -30.94
C ALA A 404 14.15 16.54 -32.10
N SER A 405 13.81 17.77 -31.78
CA SER A 405 13.57 18.86 -32.74
C SER A 405 14.08 20.16 -32.12
N PHE A 406 15.39 20.23 -31.88
CA PHE A 406 16.01 21.45 -31.38
C PHE A 406 15.68 22.63 -32.31
N PRO A 407 15.17 23.78 -31.77
CA PRO A 407 14.94 24.98 -32.60
C PRO A 407 16.22 25.37 -33.29
N SER A 408 16.19 25.50 -34.64
CA SER A 408 17.36 25.91 -35.42
C SER A 408 17.66 27.38 -35.19
N LEU A 409 18.84 27.63 -34.66
CA LEU A 409 19.28 28.99 -34.33
C LEU A 409 19.72 29.75 -35.58
N ASN A 410 19.06 30.89 -35.86
CA ASN A 410 19.46 31.72 -37.03
C ASN A 410 20.77 32.45 -36.78
N ASN A 411 21.73 32.31 -37.71
CA ASN A 411 23.07 32.91 -37.57
C ASN A 411 23.04 34.43 -37.55
N ASP A 412 22.01 35.08 -38.09
CA ASP A 412 21.89 36.54 -38.17
C ASP A 412 20.97 37.16 -37.10
N GLY A 413 20.35 36.30 -36.26
CA GLY A 413 19.55 36.73 -35.12
C GLY A 413 18.31 35.94 -34.92
N ASP A 414 17.92 35.75 -33.64
CA ASP A 414 16.71 35.01 -33.25
C ASP A 414 16.13 35.51 -31.92
N ASP A 415 14.86 35.17 -31.67
CA ASP A 415 14.15 35.42 -30.43
C ASP A 415 13.95 34.12 -29.67
N LEU A 416 14.71 33.91 -28.61
CA LEU A 416 14.62 32.70 -27.78
C LEU A 416 13.81 32.93 -26.52
N SER A 417 13.03 31.97 -26.12
CA SER A 417 12.29 32.02 -24.86
C SER A 417 12.27 30.69 -24.11
N LEU A 418 12.24 30.80 -22.80
CA LEU A 418 12.10 29.71 -21.87
C LEU A 418 10.88 29.95 -20.99
N LYS A 419 9.94 29.00 -20.98
CA LYS A 419 8.72 29.04 -20.16
C LYS A 419 8.66 27.83 -19.22
N ASP A 420 8.07 28.02 -18.04
CA ASP A 420 7.83 26.90 -17.14
C ASP A 420 6.67 25.99 -17.65
N ALA A 421 6.44 24.86 -16.96
CA ALA A 421 5.39 23.90 -17.32
C ALA A 421 3.96 24.46 -17.23
N SER A 422 3.78 25.64 -16.59
CA SER A 422 2.52 26.38 -16.54
C SER A 422 2.40 27.42 -17.65
N GLY A 423 3.42 27.55 -18.51
CA GLY A 423 3.49 28.53 -19.60
C GLY A 423 3.93 29.92 -19.17
N ASN A 424 4.41 30.12 -17.94
CA ASN A 424 4.93 31.40 -17.49
C ASN A 424 6.30 31.65 -18.10
N LEU A 425 6.55 32.88 -18.60
CA LEU A 425 7.84 33.28 -19.17
C LEU A 425 8.88 33.38 -18.03
N ILE A 426 9.95 32.58 -18.11
CA ILE A 426 11.04 32.57 -17.16
C ILE A 426 12.23 33.41 -17.67
N ASN A 427 12.59 33.23 -18.94
CA ASN A 427 13.66 34.02 -19.56
C ASN A 427 13.39 34.18 -21.07
N ALA A 428 13.87 35.27 -21.62
CA ALA A 428 13.88 35.48 -23.06
C ALA A 428 15.09 36.29 -23.46
N VAL A 429 15.64 35.99 -24.62
CA VAL A 429 16.84 36.64 -25.17
C VAL A 429 16.63 36.80 -26.66
N SER A 430 16.77 38.04 -27.15
CA SER A 430 16.89 38.33 -28.58
C SER A 430 18.34 38.63 -28.88
N TYR A 431 18.92 37.94 -29.84
CA TYR A 431 20.27 38.20 -30.30
C TYR A 431 20.26 38.58 -31.78
N ASP A 432 21.25 39.34 -32.23
CA ASP A 432 21.47 39.75 -33.62
C ASP A 432 22.95 39.87 -33.95
N LEU A 433 23.27 40.19 -35.21
CA LEU A 433 24.62 40.32 -35.70
C LEU A 433 25.46 41.36 -34.92
N SER A 434 24.87 42.30 -34.21
CA SER A 434 25.59 43.29 -33.42
C SER A 434 26.27 42.71 -32.18
N TRP A 435 25.86 41.47 -31.77
CA TRP A 435 26.52 40.72 -30.69
C TRP A 435 27.90 40.20 -31.09
N TYR A 436 28.13 39.99 -32.38
CA TYR A 436 29.42 39.59 -32.94
C TYR A 436 30.23 40.83 -33.30
N GLN A 437 31.34 41.09 -32.65
CA GLN A 437 32.19 42.21 -32.96
C GLN A 437 33.01 41.93 -34.24
N ASP A 438 32.69 42.67 -35.35
CA ASP A 438 33.48 42.75 -36.61
C ASP A 438 34.07 41.40 -37.10
N GLY A 439 33.24 40.36 -37.20
CA GLY A 439 33.63 39.07 -37.78
C GLY A 439 34.54 38.21 -36.88
N VAL A 440 34.64 38.51 -35.59
CA VAL A 440 35.20 37.65 -34.56
C VAL A 440 34.04 36.99 -33.80
N LYS A 441 33.92 35.68 -33.94
CA LYS A 441 32.97 34.89 -33.20
C LYS A 441 33.54 34.50 -31.85
#